data_8ad8d0622568b7ab7cfb168931600bed
#
_entry.id   8ad8d0622568b7ab7cfb168931600bed
#
_cell.length_a   1.000
_cell.length_b   1.000
_cell.length_c   1.000
_cell.angle_alpha   90.00
_cell.angle_beta   90.00
_cell.angle_gamma   90.00
#
_symmetry.space_group_name_H-M   'P 1'
#
loop_
_entity.id
_entity.type
_entity.pdbx_description
1 polymer ?
#
loop_
_entity_poly.entity_id
_entity_poly.type
_entity_poly.pdbx_seq_one_letter_code
_entity_poly.pdbx_strand_id
1 'polypeptide(L)'
;MSPIVVGGPELFLGAGDVYVALLRPKIDPADPGVRLAAEQAGVTPEEFAGSGDVWALMYEDGPGHGEFELPGARDVEADGFAEQLQAALASGEPFTVEAGDFLRIDARPAVDAWRLTARVTPPEDEEDGAAAPRTVELGALPAAQLLADLEDFRRALA
;
A
#
# COMPACT_ATOMS: atom_id res chain seq x y z
N MET A 1 -12.67 2.83 -11.02
CA MET A 1 -11.45 3.49 -11.48
C MET A 1 -11.46 4.96 -11.06
N SER A 2 -10.41 5.39 -10.40
CA SER A 2 -10.33 6.77 -9.93
C SER A 2 -9.22 7.50 -10.69
N PRO A 3 -9.55 8.31 -11.70
CA PRO A 3 -8.53 9.06 -12.44
C PRO A 3 -8.00 10.27 -11.68
N ILE A 4 -8.44 10.46 -10.44
CA ILE A 4 -8.12 11.66 -9.66
C ILE A 4 -6.79 11.52 -8.92
N VAL A 5 -6.36 10.30 -8.66
CA VAL A 5 -5.11 10.05 -7.93
C VAL A 5 -3.93 10.28 -8.86
N VAL A 6 -3.09 11.24 -8.51
CA VAL A 6 -1.94 11.63 -9.33
C VAL A 6 -0.66 11.47 -8.53
N GLY A 7 0.07 10.42 -8.81
CA GLY A 7 1.39 10.21 -8.22
C GLY A 7 1.36 9.98 -6.72
N GLY A 8 2.45 10.30 -6.07
CA GLY A 8 2.68 10.06 -4.67
C GLY A 8 3.49 8.79 -4.44
N PRO A 9 4.04 8.61 -3.23
CA PRO A 9 4.79 7.40 -2.91
C PRO A 9 3.89 6.16 -2.97
N GLU A 10 4.40 5.10 -3.59
CA GLU A 10 3.67 3.84 -3.70
C GLU A 10 4.63 2.68 -3.62
N LEU A 11 4.30 1.72 -2.76
CA LEU A 11 5.02 0.46 -2.67
C LEU A 11 4.10 -0.66 -3.14
N PHE A 12 4.42 -1.24 -4.28
CA PHE A 12 3.64 -2.32 -4.88
C PHE A 12 4.37 -3.64 -4.66
N LEU A 13 3.69 -4.60 -4.04
CA LEU A 13 4.21 -5.94 -3.81
C LEU A 13 3.28 -6.96 -4.46
N GLY A 14 3.78 -7.68 -5.45
CA GLY A 14 2.99 -8.69 -6.13
C GLY A 14 3.28 -8.73 -7.62
N ALA A 15 2.46 -9.48 -8.33
CA ALA A 15 2.57 -9.63 -9.77
C ALA A 15 1.18 -9.86 -10.38
N GLY A 16 0.90 -9.10 -11.44
CA GLY A 16 -0.36 -9.26 -12.18
C GLY A 16 -1.59 -8.97 -11.34
N ASP A 17 -2.47 -9.95 -11.22
CA ASP A 17 -3.78 -9.79 -10.59
C ASP A 17 -3.78 -10.03 -9.08
N VAL A 18 -2.63 -10.33 -8.50
CA VAL A 18 -2.53 -10.56 -7.05
C VAL A 18 -1.45 -9.65 -6.48
N TYR A 19 -1.87 -8.72 -5.62
CA TYR A 19 -0.94 -7.73 -5.10
C TYR A 19 -1.43 -7.10 -3.80
N VAL A 20 -0.50 -6.43 -3.12
CA VAL A 20 -0.77 -5.50 -2.04
C VAL A 20 0.00 -4.23 -2.36
N ALA A 21 -0.65 -3.09 -2.25
CA ALA A 21 -0.02 -1.80 -2.49
C ALA A 21 -0.26 -0.86 -1.32
N LEU A 22 0.83 -0.26 -0.85
CA LEU A 22 0.79 0.76 0.19
C LEU A 22 1.10 2.08 -0.50
N LEU A 23 0.17 3.04 -0.44
CA LEU A 23 0.30 4.27 -1.19
C LEU A 23 -0.21 5.48 -0.41
N ARG A 24 0.38 6.63 -0.72
CA ARG A 24 -0.10 7.91 -0.23
C ARG A 24 -0.58 8.72 -1.43
N PRO A 25 -1.88 8.62 -1.77
CA PRO A 25 -2.41 9.34 -2.92
C PRO A 25 -2.23 10.84 -2.76
N LYS A 26 -1.81 11.49 -3.84
CA LYS A 26 -1.68 12.93 -3.86
C LYS A 26 -2.76 13.50 -4.76
N ILE A 27 -3.70 14.22 -4.17
CA ILE A 27 -4.80 14.83 -4.90
C ILE A 27 -4.53 16.32 -5.02
N ASP A 28 -4.47 16.82 -6.26
CA ASP A 28 -4.25 18.23 -6.54
C ASP A 28 -5.59 18.95 -6.62
N PRO A 29 -5.89 19.90 -5.69
CA PRO A 29 -7.16 20.62 -5.74
C PRO A 29 -7.30 21.53 -6.97
N ALA A 30 -6.22 21.84 -7.67
CA ALA A 30 -6.27 22.61 -8.91
C ALA A 30 -6.63 21.77 -10.14
N ASP A 31 -6.62 20.47 -10.04
CA ASP A 31 -6.95 19.59 -11.16
C ASP A 31 -8.43 19.73 -11.54
N PRO A 32 -8.76 19.90 -12.83
CA PRO A 32 -10.16 20.06 -13.27
C PRO A 32 -11.07 18.89 -12.87
N GLY A 33 -10.55 17.67 -12.88
CA GLY A 33 -11.32 16.50 -12.44
C GLY A 33 -11.64 16.53 -10.95
N VAL A 34 -10.71 17.00 -10.15
CA VAL A 34 -10.91 17.15 -8.71
C VAL A 34 -11.93 18.25 -8.43
N ARG A 35 -11.86 19.35 -9.15
CA ARG A 35 -12.80 20.46 -9.00
C ARG A 35 -14.23 20.03 -9.34
N LEU A 36 -14.39 19.25 -10.41
CA LEU A 36 -15.69 18.74 -10.79
C LEU A 36 -16.25 17.76 -9.76
N ALA A 37 -15.40 16.84 -9.27
CA ALA A 37 -15.82 15.89 -8.26
C ALA A 37 -16.21 16.58 -6.95
N ALA A 38 -15.46 17.61 -6.54
CA ALA A 38 -15.77 18.39 -5.36
C ALA A 38 -17.10 19.13 -5.50
N GLU A 39 -17.37 19.72 -6.68
CA GLU A 39 -18.62 20.38 -6.97
C GLU A 39 -19.79 19.43 -6.85
N GLN A 40 -19.67 18.23 -7.41
CA GLN A 40 -20.70 17.20 -7.33
C GLN A 40 -20.94 16.72 -5.90
N ALA A 41 -19.90 16.73 -5.07
CA ALA A 41 -19.98 16.36 -3.66
C ALA A 41 -20.46 17.51 -2.76
N GLY A 42 -20.54 18.73 -3.30
CA GLY A 42 -20.96 19.89 -2.53
C GLY A 42 -19.91 20.41 -1.56
N VAL A 43 -18.64 20.18 -1.85
CA VAL A 43 -17.51 20.66 -1.02
C VAL A 43 -16.53 21.44 -1.88
N THR A 44 -15.55 22.11 -1.22
CA THR A 44 -14.50 22.80 -1.97
C THR A 44 -13.49 21.78 -2.50
N PRO A 45 -12.72 22.14 -3.57
CA PRO A 45 -11.66 21.24 -4.03
C PRO A 45 -10.62 20.93 -2.95
N GLU A 46 -10.32 21.89 -2.11
CA GLU A 46 -9.38 21.71 -1.00
C GLU A 46 -9.92 20.74 0.05
N GLU A 47 -11.20 20.82 0.36
CA GLU A 47 -11.83 19.87 1.27
C GLU A 47 -11.90 18.48 0.68
N PHE A 48 -12.19 18.40 -0.63
CA PHE A 48 -12.25 17.13 -1.32
C PHE A 48 -10.88 16.44 -1.36
N ALA A 49 -9.83 17.20 -1.61
CA ALA A 49 -8.45 16.68 -1.63
C ALA A 49 -7.96 16.28 -0.23
N GLY A 50 -8.55 16.89 0.81
CA GLY A 50 -8.13 16.65 2.18
C GLY A 50 -6.74 17.18 2.46
N SER A 51 -6.08 16.65 3.49
CA SER A 51 -4.73 17.06 3.84
C SER A 51 -3.68 16.53 2.86
N GLY A 52 -4.04 15.58 2.01
CA GLY A 52 -3.11 14.98 1.07
C GLY A 52 -2.10 14.02 1.69
N ASP A 53 -2.24 13.73 2.98
CA ASP A 53 -1.27 12.93 3.72
C ASP A 53 -1.86 11.61 4.26
N VAL A 54 -2.95 11.15 3.69
CA VAL A 54 -3.60 9.92 4.15
C VAL A 54 -3.05 8.73 3.38
N TRP A 55 -2.45 7.80 4.11
CA TRP A 55 -1.99 6.55 3.53
C TRP A 55 -3.17 5.60 3.32
N ALA A 56 -3.09 4.80 2.26
CA ALA A 56 -4.09 3.81 1.93
C ALA A 56 -3.44 2.48 1.58
N LEU A 57 -4.17 1.41 1.82
CA LEU A 57 -3.75 0.07 1.44
C LEU A 57 -4.76 -0.49 0.45
N MET A 58 -4.24 -0.97 -0.69
CA MET A 58 -5.05 -1.66 -1.70
C MET A 58 -4.57 -3.10 -1.80
N TYR A 59 -5.47 -4.01 -2.07
CA TYR A 59 -5.11 -5.41 -2.27
C TYR A 59 -6.04 -6.08 -3.26
N GLU A 60 -5.51 -7.11 -3.92
CA GLU A 60 -6.29 -7.98 -4.79
C GLU A 60 -5.75 -9.40 -4.62
N ASP A 61 -6.64 -10.33 -4.32
CA ASP A 61 -6.29 -11.73 -4.07
C ASP A 61 -6.79 -12.68 -5.16
N GLY A 62 -7.16 -12.14 -6.32
CA GLY A 62 -7.73 -12.89 -7.43
C GLY A 62 -9.25 -12.79 -7.44
N PRO A 63 -9.96 -13.51 -6.58
CA PRO A 63 -11.42 -13.45 -6.55
C PRO A 63 -11.98 -12.17 -5.92
N GLY A 64 -11.18 -11.45 -5.14
CA GLY A 64 -11.64 -10.25 -4.46
C GLY A 64 -10.59 -9.14 -4.44
N HIS A 65 -11.03 -7.93 -4.15
CA HIS A 65 -10.15 -6.79 -3.99
C HIS A 65 -10.72 -5.86 -2.93
N GLY A 66 -9.88 -5.00 -2.40
CA GLY A 66 -10.32 -4.02 -1.42
C GLY A 66 -9.33 -2.88 -1.29
N GLU A 67 -9.80 -1.84 -0.64
CA GLU A 67 -9.01 -0.64 -0.38
C GLU A 67 -9.53 -0.02 0.91
N PHE A 68 -8.62 0.47 1.74
CA PHE A 68 -9.02 1.20 2.93
C PHE A 68 -7.96 2.23 3.30
N GLU A 69 -8.40 3.31 3.94
CA GLU A 69 -7.51 4.36 4.41
C GLU A 69 -6.87 3.94 5.74
N LEU A 70 -5.67 4.47 5.98
CA LEU A 70 -4.91 4.21 7.20
C LEU A 70 -4.80 5.51 8.00
N PRO A 71 -5.86 5.87 8.76
CA PRO A 71 -5.83 7.10 9.54
C PRO A 71 -4.69 7.06 10.56
N GLY A 72 -3.91 8.13 10.62
CA GLY A 72 -2.80 8.21 11.56
C GLY A 72 -1.50 7.59 11.08
N ALA A 73 -1.50 6.91 9.95
CA ALA A 73 -0.25 6.41 9.36
C ALA A 73 0.57 7.59 8.84
N ARG A 74 1.87 7.56 9.07
CA ARG A 74 2.77 8.65 8.68
C ARG A 74 3.87 8.12 7.78
N ASP A 75 4.55 9.05 7.08
CA ASP A 75 5.65 8.71 6.18
C ASP A 75 6.77 7.96 6.90
N VAL A 76 7.06 8.32 8.14
CA VAL A 76 8.13 7.67 8.91
C VAL A 76 7.80 6.20 9.19
N GLU A 77 6.53 5.87 9.34
CA GLU A 77 6.11 4.49 9.55
C GLU A 77 6.24 3.68 8.27
N ALA A 78 5.86 4.26 7.14
CA ALA A 78 6.00 3.61 5.84
C ALA A 78 7.47 3.41 5.48
N ASP A 79 8.32 4.41 5.72
CA ASP A 79 9.75 4.29 5.50
C ASP A 79 10.37 3.22 6.40
N GLY A 80 9.97 3.18 7.67
CA GLY A 80 10.44 2.18 8.62
C GLY A 80 10.07 0.76 8.19
N PHE A 81 8.86 0.58 7.68
CA PHE A 81 8.42 -0.70 7.15
C PHE A 81 9.28 -1.13 5.95
N ALA A 82 9.53 -0.21 5.01
CA ALA A 82 10.36 -0.49 3.85
C ALA A 82 11.81 -0.80 4.26
N GLU A 83 12.34 -0.09 5.25
CA GLU A 83 13.67 -0.35 5.77
C GLU A 83 13.78 -1.75 6.37
N GLN A 84 12.79 -2.15 7.15
CA GLN A 84 12.74 -3.48 7.73
C GLN A 84 12.69 -4.57 6.66
N LEU A 85 11.90 -4.34 5.61
CA LEU A 85 11.83 -5.27 4.49
C LEU A 85 13.19 -5.38 3.79
N GLN A 86 13.85 -4.26 3.53
CA GLN A 86 15.16 -4.27 2.90
C GLN A 86 16.19 -5.04 3.72
N ALA A 87 16.24 -4.78 5.01
CA ALA A 87 17.17 -5.44 5.91
C ALA A 87 16.89 -6.94 5.98
N ALA A 88 15.62 -7.32 6.06
CA ALA A 88 15.22 -8.72 6.14
C ALA A 88 15.54 -9.47 4.84
N LEU A 89 15.30 -8.85 3.69
CA LEU A 89 15.66 -9.45 2.40
C LEU A 89 17.17 -9.65 2.27
N ALA A 90 17.95 -8.72 2.81
CA ALA A 90 19.39 -8.83 2.78
C ALA A 90 19.91 -9.97 3.67
N SER A 91 19.15 -10.37 4.68
CA SER A 91 19.56 -11.45 5.59
C SER A 91 19.54 -12.83 4.92
N GLY A 92 18.71 -13.00 3.90
CA GLY A 92 18.57 -14.27 3.19
C GLY A 92 17.83 -15.35 3.95
N GLU A 93 17.23 -15.02 5.09
CA GLU A 93 16.49 -15.96 5.93
C GLU A 93 15.00 -15.66 5.92
N PRO A 94 14.14 -16.67 6.18
CA PRO A 94 12.70 -16.43 6.30
C PRO A 94 12.42 -15.38 7.37
N PHE A 95 11.44 -14.51 7.09
CA PHE A 95 11.14 -13.42 8.01
C PHE A 95 9.67 -13.02 7.99
N THR A 96 9.28 -12.25 9.00
CA THR A 96 7.98 -11.61 9.07
C THR A 96 8.19 -10.14 9.40
N VAL A 97 7.58 -9.25 8.62
CA VAL A 97 7.62 -7.81 8.86
C VAL A 97 6.18 -7.30 8.92
N GLU A 98 5.90 -6.43 9.88
CA GLU A 98 4.57 -5.86 10.06
C GLU A 98 4.59 -4.35 9.88
N ALA A 99 3.51 -3.83 9.29
CA ALA A 99 3.26 -2.41 9.19
C ALA A 99 1.99 -2.12 9.98
N GLY A 100 2.16 -1.62 11.21
CA GLY A 100 1.04 -1.42 12.11
C GLY A 100 0.28 -2.72 12.36
N ASP A 101 -1.01 -2.59 12.59
CA ASP A 101 -1.88 -3.76 12.80
C ASP A 101 -2.60 -4.19 11.53
N PHE A 102 -2.33 -3.52 10.41
CA PHE A 102 -3.12 -3.71 9.19
C PHE A 102 -2.42 -4.53 8.11
N LEU A 103 -1.11 -4.70 8.17
CA LEU A 103 -0.36 -5.42 7.15
C LEU A 103 0.77 -6.25 7.76
N ARG A 104 0.83 -7.51 7.36
CA ARG A 104 1.91 -8.41 7.76
C ARG A 104 2.44 -9.10 6.51
N ILE A 105 3.74 -9.11 6.35
CA ILE A 105 4.40 -9.80 5.23
C ILE A 105 5.22 -10.94 5.79
N ASP A 106 4.88 -12.16 5.37
CA ASP A 106 5.67 -13.35 5.64
C ASP A 106 6.44 -13.69 4.38
N ALA A 107 7.73 -13.93 4.48
CA ALA A 107 8.59 -14.18 3.34
C ALA A 107 9.48 -15.38 3.55
N ARG A 108 9.67 -16.15 2.46
CA ARG A 108 10.57 -17.30 2.44
C ARG A 108 11.47 -17.20 1.21
N PRO A 109 12.77 -17.45 1.35
CA PRO A 109 13.66 -17.42 0.19
C PRO A 109 13.37 -18.56 -0.78
N ALA A 110 13.48 -18.25 -2.06
CA ALA A 110 13.37 -19.22 -3.15
C ALA A 110 14.57 -18.99 -4.08
N VAL A 111 14.71 -19.78 -5.13
CA VAL A 111 15.83 -19.61 -6.07
C VAL A 111 15.67 -18.27 -6.79
N ASP A 112 16.59 -17.35 -6.53
CA ASP A 112 16.62 -15.98 -7.10
C ASP A 112 15.34 -15.18 -6.88
N ALA A 113 14.54 -15.54 -5.89
CA ALA A 113 13.27 -14.91 -5.63
C ALA A 113 12.89 -15.02 -4.15
N TRP A 114 11.82 -14.32 -3.78
CA TRP A 114 11.21 -14.44 -2.47
C TRP A 114 9.75 -14.81 -2.63
N ARG A 115 9.31 -15.78 -1.87
CA ARG A 115 7.89 -16.15 -1.85
C ARG A 115 7.24 -15.36 -0.71
N LEU A 116 6.33 -14.48 -1.07
CA LEU A 116 5.68 -13.59 -0.13
C LEU A 116 4.22 -13.93 0.09
N THR A 117 3.78 -13.80 1.32
CA THR A 117 2.37 -13.89 1.70
C THR A 117 2.04 -12.66 2.52
N ALA A 118 1.01 -11.94 2.13
CA ALA A 118 0.56 -10.76 2.86
C ALA A 118 -0.71 -11.10 3.64
N ARG A 119 -0.79 -10.59 4.86
CA ARG A 119 -2.02 -10.64 5.64
C ARG A 119 -2.50 -9.22 5.83
N VAL A 120 -3.69 -8.94 5.33
CA VAL A 120 -4.30 -7.61 5.37
C VAL A 120 -5.43 -7.64 6.39
N THR A 121 -5.38 -6.72 7.36
CA THR A 121 -6.41 -6.60 8.39
C THR A 121 -7.05 -5.22 8.27
N PRO A 122 -8.27 -5.14 7.71
CA PRO A 122 -8.97 -3.85 7.60
C PRO A 122 -9.28 -3.25 8.98
N PRO A 123 -9.44 -1.92 9.09
CA PRO A 123 -9.83 -1.28 10.34
C PRO A 123 -11.19 -1.80 10.82
N GLU A 124 -11.36 -1.87 12.14
CA GLU A 124 -12.59 -2.36 12.74
C GLU A 124 -13.81 -1.46 12.50
N ASP A 125 -13.58 -0.22 12.10
CA ASP A 125 -14.61 0.78 11.90
C ASP A 125 -15.34 0.69 10.56
N GLU A 126 -15.03 -0.30 9.74
CA GLU A 126 -15.71 -0.48 8.47
C GLU A 126 -17.17 -0.85 8.70
N GLU A 127 -18.06 -0.10 8.07
CA GLU A 127 -19.51 -0.24 8.23
C GLU A 127 -20.04 -1.64 7.90
N ASP A 128 -19.35 -2.34 7.04
CA ASP A 128 -19.80 -3.66 6.60
C ASP A 128 -19.58 -4.77 7.64
N GLY A 129 -18.95 -4.44 8.75
CA GLY A 129 -18.67 -5.43 9.79
C GLY A 129 -17.81 -6.58 9.32
N ALA A 130 -17.25 -6.47 8.13
CA ALA A 130 -16.49 -7.53 7.49
C ALA A 130 -15.00 -7.32 7.68
N ALA A 131 -14.59 -6.91 8.86
CA ALA A 131 -13.18 -6.64 9.18
C ALA A 131 -12.37 -7.93 9.35
N ALA A 132 -12.71 -8.98 8.60
CA ALA A 132 -11.97 -10.22 8.66
C ALA A 132 -10.62 -10.07 7.95
N PRO A 133 -9.53 -10.51 8.58
CA PRO A 133 -8.23 -10.49 7.91
C PRO A 133 -8.25 -11.31 6.62
N ARG A 134 -7.55 -10.82 5.60
CA ARG A 134 -7.43 -11.52 4.32
C ARG A 134 -5.98 -11.91 4.09
N THR A 135 -5.78 -13.11 3.58
CA THR A 135 -4.46 -13.60 3.21
C THR A 135 -4.31 -13.49 1.70
N VAL A 136 -3.29 -12.76 1.26
CA VAL A 136 -2.98 -12.57 -0.15
C VAL A 136 -1.67 -13.27 -0.45
N GLU A 137 -1.71 -14.33 -1.27
CA GLU A 137 -0.50 -15.04 -1.67
C GLU A 137 0.11 -14.32 -2.87
N LEU A 138 1.20 -13.60 -2.62
CA LEU A 138 1.85 -12.80 -3.65
C LEU A 138 2.72 -13.64 -4.60
N GLY A 139 3.00 -14.88 -4.23
CA GLY A 139 3.81 -15.76 -5.05
C GLY A 139 5.29 -15.46 -4.94
N ALA A 140 6.05 -15.96 -5.92
CA ALA A 140 7.49 -15.76 -5.97
C ALA A 140 7.79 -14.47 -6.73
N LEU A 141 8.49 -13.55 -6.07
CA LEU A 141 8.87 -12.26 -6.65
C LEU A 141 10.39 -12.18 -6.75
N PRO A 142 10.94 -11.70 -7.89
CA PRO A 142 12.38 -11.58 -8.06
C PRO A 142 13.02 -10.71 -6.98
N ALA A 143 14.07 -11.19 -6.35
CA ALA A 143 14.73 -10.47 -5.25
C ALA A 143 15.24 -9.11 -5.70
N ALA A 144 15.84 -9.02 -6.87
CA ALA A 144 16.36 -7.76 -7.39
C ALA A 144 15.25 -6.73 -7.62
N GLN A 145 14.10 -7.17 -8.11
CA GLN A 145 12.95 -6.30 -8.33
C GLN A 145 12.40 -5.78 -7.01
N LEU A 146 12.27 -6.65 -6.02
CA LEU A 146 11.80 -6.25 -4.69
C LEU A 146 12.70 -5.18 -4.08
N LEU A 147 14.00 -5.38 -4.14
CA LEU A 147 14.96 -4.43 -3.58
C LEU A 147 14.91 -3.09 -4.32
N ALA A 148 14.79 -3.13 -5.65
CA ALA A 148 14.68 -1.92 -6.44
C ALA A 148 13.40 -1.15 -6.12
N ASP A 149 12.28 -1.84 -5.99
CA ASP A 149 11.00 -1.22 -5.67
C ASP A 149 11.02 -0.58 -4.28
N LEU A 150 11.62 -1.25 -3.31
CA LEU A 150 11.76 -0.70 -1.96
C LEU A 150 12.66 0.54 -1.94
N GLU A 151 13.76 0.50 -2.68
CA GLU A 151 14.66 1.64 -2.77
C GLU A 151 13.97 2.84 -3.41
N ASP A 152 13.24 2.63 -4.50
CA ASP A 152 12.49 3.68 -5.16
C ASP A 152 11.42 4.28 -4.26
N PHE A 153 10.72 3.44 -3.51
CA PHE A 153 9.71 3.87 -2.55
C PHE A 153 10.31 4.76 -1.46
N ARG A 154 11.42 4.33 -0.86
CA ARG A 154 12.08 5.11 0.18
C ARG A 154 12.62 6.41 -0.35
N ARG A 155 13.11 6.41 -1.58
CA ARG A 155 13.59 7.63 -2.25
C ARG A 155 12.44 8.61 -2.47
N ALA A 156 11.27 8.12 -2.78
CA ALA A 156 10.09 8.96 -2.97
C ALA A 156 9.62 9.60 -1.67
N LEU A 157 9.94 9.00 -0.53
CA LEU A 157 9.60 9.54 0.79
C LEU A 157 10.61 10.55 1.32
N ALA A 158 11.80 10.57 0.75
CA ALA A 158 12.89 11.44 1.22
C ALA A 158 12.66 12.91 0.86
#